data_9de97bb0920ae196d769ae74cdf5bafa
#
_entry.id   9de97bb0920ae196d769ae74cdf5bafa
#
_cell.length_a   1.000
_cell.length_b   1.000
_cell.length_c   1.000
_cell.angle_alpha   90.00
_cell.angle_beta   90.00
_cell.angle_gamma   90.00
#
_symmetry.space_group_name_H-M   'P 1'
#
loop_
_entity.id
_entity.type
_entity.pdbx_description
1 polymer ?
#
loop_
_entity_poly.entity_id
_entity_poly.type
_entity_poly.pdbx_seq_one_letter_code
_entity_poly.pdbx_strand_id
1 'polypeptide(L)'
;MSTAKKEYKRVTVKSLIDMKQNGEKISMLTSYDYTMAKIVDGAGTDVILVGDSASNVMAGHETTLPITLDQMIYHASSVVRAAKRALIVVDLPFGSYQSDPKEALRSSIKIMKESGGHAVKLEGGNEIKDSVKRILNAGIPVMGHLGLTPQSIYKFGTYTVRAKEEEEAAKLKKDALMLEKIGC
;
A
#
# COMPACT_ATOMS: atom_id res chain seq x y z
N MET A 1 -22.57 33.79 6.89
CA MET A 1 -22.13 32.74 7.83
C MET A 1 -20.72 32.30 7.42
N SER A 2 -19.70 32.65 8.22
CA SER A 2 -18.32 32.24 7.97
C SER A 2 -18.23 30.74 8.24
N THR A 3 -18.09 29.92 7.18
CA THR A 3 -17.73 28.51 7.33
C THR A 3 -16.26 28.47 7.72
N ALA A 4 -15.99 28.28 9.01
CA ALA A 4 -14.64 27.98 9.48
C ALA A 4 -14.07 26.84 8.64
N LYS A 5 -12.99 27.11 7.90
CA LYS A 5 -12.25 26.05 7.18
C LYS A 5 -11.78 25.06 8.22
N LYS A 6 -12.34 23.84 8.20
CA LYS A 6 -11.88 22.74 9.05
C LYS A 6 -10.42 22.47 8.66
N GLU A 7 -9.49 22.83 9.52
CA GLU A 7 -8.08 22.59 9.32
C GLU A 7 -7.83 21.08 9.56
N TYR A 8 -7.64 20.33 8.50
CA TYR A 8 -7.37 18.88 8.57
C TYR A 8 -5.88 18.66 8.82
N LYS A 9 -5.51 18.19 9.99
CA LYS A 9 -4.16 17.68 10.22
C LYS A 9 -3.96 16.39 9.44
N ARG A 10 -3.00 16.36 8.52
CA ARG A 10 -2.70 15.17 7.71
C ARG A 10 -2.14 14.04 8.59
N VAL A 11 -2.65 12.83 8.36
CA VAL A 11 -2.11 11.61 8.95
C VAL A 11 -0.75 11.31 8.30
N THR A 12 0.24 11.00 9.12
CA THR A 12 1.60 10.68 8.72
C THR A 12 1.98 9.29 9.24
N VAL A 13 3.09 8.73 8.77
CA VAL A 13 3.64 7.47 9.32
C VAL A 13 3.85 7.59 10.84
N LYS A 14 4.37 8.74 11.31
CA LYS A 14 4.51 8.98 12.74
C LYS A 14 3.17 8.96 13.47
N SER A 15 2.12 9.57 12.91
CA SER A 15 0.78 9.52 13.51
C SER A 15 0.28 8.09 13.68
N LEU A 16 0.51 7.21 12.69
CA LEU A 16 0.11 5.79 12.78
C LEU A 16 0.89 5.04 13.86
N ILE A 17 2.19 5.33 14.03
CA ILE A 17 3.01 4.77 15.10
C ILE A 17 2.47 5.21 16.47
N ASP A 18 2.17 6.51 16.62
CA ASP A 18 1.63 7.07 17.86
C ASP A 18 0.27 6.44 18.20
N MET A 19 -0.63 6.28 17.20
CA MET A 19 -1.92 5.59 17.37
C MET A 19 -1.73 4.15 17.85
N LYS A 20 -0.83 3.39 17.24
CA LYS A 20 -0.51 2.02 17.67
C LYS A 20 -0.02 1.97 19.12
N GLN A 21 0.87 2.87 19.50
CA GLN A 21 1.39 2.95 20.88
C GLN A 21 0.32 3.30 21.90
N ASN A 22 -0.66 4.13 21.51
CA ASN A 22 -1.79 4.52 22.35
C ASN A 22 -2.91 3.48 22.35
N GLY A 23 -2.81 2.38 21.61
CA GLY A 23 -3.87 1.37 21.48
C GLY A 23 -5.05 1.83 20.62
N GLU A 24 -4.92 2.92 19.86
CA GLU A 24 -5.93 3.42 18.95
C GLU A 24 -6.01 2.56 17.69
N LYS A 25 -7.23 2.32 17.19
CA LYS A 25 -7.43 1.57 15.94
C LYS A 25 -7.17 2.47 14.73
N ILE A 26 -6.48 1.93 13.75
CA ILE A 26 -6.20 2.60 12.48
C ILE A 26 -7.20 2.09 11.44
N SER A 27 -7.96 3.01 10.85
CA SER A 27 -8.89 2.69 9.76
C SER A 27 -8.20 2.82 8.41
N MET A 28 -8.38 1.82 7.54
CA MET A 28 -7.84 1.81 6.18
C MET A 28 -8.90 1.32 5.19
N LEU A 29 -9.11 2.08 4.12
CA LEU A 29 -10.02 1.73 3.03
C LEU A 29 -9.36 1.95 1.67
N THR A 30 -9.79 1.19 0.67
CA THR A 30 -9.36 1.38 -0.72
C THR A 30 -10.13 2.52 -1.40
N SER A 31 -9.45 3.24 -2.30
CA SER A 31 -10.08 4.14 -3.26
C SER A 31 -9.22 4.26 -4.52
N TYR A 32 -9.88 4.45 -5.67
CA TYR A 32 -9.21 4.42 -6.98
C TYR A 32 -9.47 5.68 -7.81
N ASP A 33 -10.36 6.55 -7.37
CA ASP A 33 -10.76 7.76 -8.07
C ASP A 33 -10.95 8.97 -7.14
N TYR A 34 -11.08 10.14 -7.73
CA TYR A 34 -11.22 11.40 -7.01
C TYR A 34 -12.49 11.47 -6.15
N THR A 35 -13.63 11.01 -6.69
CA THR A 35 -14.94 11.17 -6.03
C THR A 35 -15.03 10.27 -4.79
N MET A 36 -14.67 8.99 -4.94
CA MET A 36 -14.66 8.05 -3.83
C MET A 36 -13.62 8.44 -2.77
N ALA A 37 -12.41 8.84 -3.18
CA ALA A 37 -11.39 9.30 -2.24
C ALA A 37 -11.84 10.50 -1.41
N LYS A 38 -12.57 11.45 -2.01
CA LYS A 38 -13.14 12.59 -1.29
C LYS A 38 -14.17 12.18 -0.24
N ILE A 39 -14.98 11.16 -0.53
CA ILE A 39 -15.98 10.61 0.41
C ILE A 39 -15.27 9.90 1.56
N VAL A 40 -14.34 9.00 1.24
CA VAL A 40 -13.58 8.20 2.22
C VAL A 40 -12.72 9.10 3.14
N ASP A 41 -12.02 10.08 2.58
CA ASP A 41 -11.25 11.05 3.37
C ASP A 41 -12.14 11.92 4.26
N GLY A 42 -13.30 12.35 3.71
CA GLY A 42 -14.31 13.14 4.45
C GLY A 42 -14.96 12.37 5.59
N ALA A 43 -15.03 11.05 5.52
CA ALA A 43 -15.50 10.17 6.59
C ALA A 43 -14.48 10.03 7.74
N GLY A 44 -13.25 10.51 7.56
CA GLY A 44 -12.22 10.50 8.61
C GLY A 44 -11.33 9.24 8.61
N THR A 45 -11.29 8.49 7.52
CA THR A 45 -10.40 7.33 7.35
C THR A 45 -8.93 7.77 7.50
N ASP A 46 -8.12 6.97 8.21
CA ASP A 46 -6.73 7.32 8.52
C ASP A 46 -5.80 7.05 7.33
N VAL A 47 -6.04 5.96 6.62
CA VAL A 47 -5.22 5.53 5.47
C VAL A 47 -6.12 5.23 4.28
N ILE A 48 -5.78 5.74 3.12
CA ILE A 48 -6.39 5.32 1.86
C ILE A 48 -5.35 4.51 1.06
N LEU A 49 -5.75 3.29 0.68
CA LEU A 49 -4.96 2.44 -0.19
C LEU A 49 -5.39 2.61 -1.64
N VAL A 50 -4.45 2.93 -2.51
CA VAL A 50 -4.62 2.79 -3.95
C VAL A 50 -4.05 1.42 -4.31
N GLY A 51 -4.94 0.42 -4.30
CA GLY A 51 -4.58 -0.99 -4.49
C GLY A 51 -4.44 -1.36 -5.96
N ASP A 52 -3.57 -2.33 -6.27
CA ASP A 52 -3.49 -2.96 -7.59
C ASP A 52 -4.77 -3.74 -7.94
N SER A 53 -5.62 -3.98 -6.95
CA SER A 53 -7.02 -4.44 -7.15
C SER A 53 -7.87 -3.52 -8.04
N ALA A 54 -7.39 -2.31 -8.37
CA ALA A 54 -7.94 -1.50 -9.47
C ALA A 54 -8.00 -2.27 -10.79
N SER A 55 -7.07 -3.21 -11.00
CA SER A 55 -7.11 -4.16 -12.13
C SER A 55 -8.45 -4.90 -12.22
N ASN A 56 -8.95 -5.39 -11.09
CA ASN A 56 -10.22 -6.12 -11.01
C ASN A 56 -11.42 -5.17 -11.04
N VAL A 57 -11.46 -4.21 -10.09
CA VAL A 57 -12.69 -3.45 -9.80
C VAL A 57 -12.89 -2.24 -10.71
N MET A 58 -11.83 -1.73 -11.35
CA MET A 58 -11.91 -0.59 -12.27
C MET A 58 -11.76 -1.01 -13.74
N ALA A 59 -10.86 -1.97 -14.03
CA ALA A 59 -10.58 -2.41 -15.39
C ALA A 59 -11.28 -3.74 -15.76
N GLY A 60 -11.86 -4.48 -14.80
CA GLY A 60 -12.60 -5.72 -15.05
C GLY A 60 -11.71 -6.94 -15.35
N HIS A 61 -10.42 -6.90 -15.03
CA HIS A 61 -9.54 -8.06 -15.18
C HIS A 61 -9.80 -9.12 -14.11
N GLU A 62 -9.50 -10.39 -14.40
CA GLU A 62 -9.67 -11.50 -13.46
C GLU A 62 -8.68 -11.45 -12.29
N THR A 63 -7.51 -10.86 -12.50
CA THR A 63 -6.44 -10.78 -11.49
C THR A 63 -5.88 -9.37 -11.37
N THR A 64 -5.04 -9.13 -10.34
CA THR A 64 -4.34 -7.85 -10.17
C THR A 64 -3.12 -7.71 -11.09
N LEU A 65 -2.69 -8.80 -11.77
CA LEU A 65 -1.43 -8.84 -12.51
C LEU A 65 -1.35 -7.89 -13.73
N PRO A 66 -2.43 -7.64 -14.50
CA PRO A 66 -2.34 -6.84 -15.73
C PRO A 66 -2.11 -5.34 -15.50
N ILE A 67 -2.42 -4.81 -14.31
CA ILE A 67 -2.32 -3.37 -14.08
C ILE A 67 -0.87 -2.89 -14.18
N THR A 68 -0.66 -1.80 -14.91
CA THR A 68 0.67 -1.24 -15.12
C THR A 68 1.02 -0.17 -14.06
N LEU A 69 2.31 0.14 -13.96
CA LEU A 69 2.79 1.20 -13.07
C LEU A 69 2.16 2.57 -13.42
N ASP A 70 1.99 2.88 -14.72
CA ASP A 70 1.40 4.14 -15.16
C ASP A 70 -0.10 4.22 -14.83
N GLN A 71 -0.83 3.11 -14.90
CA GLN A 71 -2.22 3.05 -14.46
C GLN A 71 -2.33 3.25 -12.94
N MET A 72 -1.43 2.65 -12.16
CA MET A 72 -1.37 2.89 -10.72
C MET A 72 -1.11 4.37 -10.40
N ILE A 73 -0.21 5.02 -11.13
CA ILE A 73 0.07 6.45 -11.00
C ILE A 73 -1.16 7.29 -11.34
N TYR A 74 -1.90 6.93 -12.40
CA TYR A 74 -3.15 7.62 -12.76
C TYR A 74 -4.18 7.57 -11.62
N HIS A 75 -4.45 6.39 -11.08
CA HIS A 75 -5.37 6.22 -9.95
C HIS A 75 -4.88 6.96 -8.70
N ALA A 76 -3.60 6.77 -8.34
CA ALA A 76 -3.01 7.41 -7.18
C ALA A 76 -3.04 8.94 -7.26
N SER A 77 -2.74 9.53 -8.41
CA SER A 77 -2.82 10.98 -8.64
C SER A 77 -4.23 11.51 -8.40
N SER A 78 -5.24 10.75 -8.83
CA SER A 78 -6.66 11.13 -8.63
C SER A 78 -7.03 11.12 -7.15
N VAL A 79 -6.61 10.10 -6.41
CA VAL A 79 -6.83 9.97 -4.97
C VAL A 79 -6.09 11.04 -4.17
N VAL A 80 -4.82 11.29 -4.49
CA VAL A 80 -3.99 12.30 -3.79
C VAL A 80 -4.59 13.69 -3.92
N ARG A 81 -5.11 14.07 -5.09
CA ARG A 81 -5.77 15.37 -5.29
C ARG A 81 -7.04 15.54 -4.45
N ALA A 82 -7.73 14.44 -4.13
CA ALA A 82 -8.96 14.46 -3.36
C ALA A 82 -8.72 14.48 -1.84
N ALA A 83 -7.74 13.70 -1.37
CA ALA A 83 -7.50 13.45 0.03
C ALA A 83 -6.75 14.62 0.69
N LYS A 84 -7.27 15.10 1.83
CA LYS A 84 -6.68 16.19 2.62
C LYS A 84 -6.10 15.71 3.94
N ARG A 85 -6.70 14.67 4.52
CA ARG A 85 -6.35 14.12 5.83
C ARG A 85 -5.60 12.80 5.74
N ALA A 86 -6.12 11.81 5.04
CA ALA A 86 -5.60 10.45 5.03
C ALA A 86 -4.16 10.34 4.52
N LEU A 87 -3.39 9.40 5.08
CA LEU A 87 -2.15 8.92 4.50
C LEU A 87 -2.47 8.11 3.25
N ILE A 88 -1.83 8.38 2.12
CA ILE A 88 -2.03 7.65 0.87
C ILE A 88 -0.92 6.64 0.66
N VAL A 89 -1.31 5.36 0.62
CA VAL A 89 -0.43 4.24 0.31
C VAL A 89 -0.75 3.74 -1.09
N VAL A 90 0.27 3.49 -1.91
CA VAL A 90 0.10 3.05 -3.30
C VAL A 90 0.77 1.70 -3.50
N ASP A 91 0.05 0.73 -4.06
CA ASP A 91 0.63 -0.56 -4.39
C ASP A 91 1.63 -0.45 -5.54
N LEU A 92 2.76 -1.11 -5.38
CA LEU A 92 3.63 -1.45 -6.50
C LEU A 92 3.00 -2.64 -7.25
N PRO A 93 2.64 -2.49 -8.53
CA PRO A 93 2.03 -3.58 -9.30
C PRO A 93 3.02 -4.71 -9.56
N PHE A 94 2.49 -5.90 -9.87
CA PHE A 94 3.29 -7.06 -10.22
C PHE A 94 4.30 -6.75 -11.33
N GLY A 95 5.52 -7.27 -11.20
CA GLY A 95 6.62 -7.06 -12.13
C GLY A 95 7.46 -5.79 -11.88
N SER A 96 6.99 -4.87 -11.02
CA SER A 96 7.68 -3.60 -10.79
C SER A 96 8.72 -3.62 -9.66
N TYR A 97 8.81 -4.71 -8.88
CA TYR A 97 9.71 -4.79 -7.73
C TYR A 97 10.30 -6.18 -7.44
N GLN A 98 9.78 -7.24 -8.10
CA GLN A 98 10.20 -8.61 -7.83
C GLN A 98 11.54 -8.96 -8.50
N SER A 99 11.86 -8.33 -9.64
CA SER A 99 13.03 -8.69 -10.45
C SER A 99 14.34 -8.28 -9.80
N ASP A 100 14.42 -7.04 -9.29
CA ASP A 100 15.65 -6.53 -8.71
C ASP A 100 15.41 -5.29 -7.83
N PRO A 101 16.24 -5.07 -6.76
CA PRO A 101 16.08 -3.93 -5.84
C PRO A 101 16.24 -2.55 -6.48
N LYS A 102 16.98 -2.42 -7.58
CA LYS A 102 17.15 -1.13 -8.29
C LYS A 102 15.88 -0.76 -9.03
N GLU A 103 15.22 -1.75 -9.65
CA GLU A 103 13.93 -1.54 -10.31
C GLU A 103 12.83 -1.24 -9.31
N ALA A 104 12.79 -1.96 -8.19
CA ALA A 104 11.88 -1.66 -7.08
C ALA A 104 12.00 -0.21 -6.60
N LEU A 105 13.22 0.28 -6.45
CA LEU A 105 13.47 1.68 -6.09
C LEU A 105 13.03 2.65 -7.19
N ARG A 106 13.33 2.38 -8.46
CA ARG A 106 12.92 3.24 -9.60
C ARG A 106 11.40 3.35 -9.68
N SER A 107 10.69 2.22 -9.57
CA SER A 107 9.23 2.16 -9.57
C SER A 107 8.64 2.95 -8.40
N SER A 108 9.20 2.79 -7.20
CA SER A 108 8.78 3.54 -6.02
C SER A 108 8.99 5.04 -6.18
N ILE A 109 10.16 5.48 -6.67
CA ILE A 109 10.45 6.88 -6.95
C ILE A 109 9.45 7.45 -7.97
N LYS A 110 9.15 6.68 -9.03
CA LYS A 110 8.20 7.11 -10.06
C LYS A 110 6.80 7.31 -9.48
N ILE A 111 6.29 6.35 -8.69
CA ILE A 111 5.01 6.51 -7.98
C ILE A 111 5.02 7.77 -7.11
N MET A 112 6.00 7.91 -6.23
CA MET A 112 6.06 9.04 -5.29
C MET A 112 6.09 10.40 -5.99
N LYS A 113 6.91 10.52 -7.04
CA LYS A 113 7.07 11.78 -7.77
C LYS A 113 5.89 12.14 -8.65
N GLU A 114 5.32 11.17 -9.35
CA GLU A 114 4.30 11.43 -10.36
C GLU A 114 2.89 11.41 -9.80
N SER A 115 2.63 10.65 -8.73
CA SER A 115 1.31 10.62 -8.10
C SER A 115 1.19 11.54 -6.87
N GLY A 116 2.30 11.79 -6.16
CA GLY A 116 2.27 12.45 -4.86
C GLY A 116 1.86 11.53 -3.72
N GLY A 117 1.86 10.20 -3.90
CA GLY A 117 1.62 9.21 -2.85
C GLY A 117 2.60 9.36 -1.68
N HIS A 118 2.23 8.87 -0.50
CA HIS A 118 3.00 9.09 0.74
C HIS A 118 3.82 7.87 1.17
N ALA A 119 3.43 6.68 0.72
CA ALA A 119 4.09 5.40 0.99
C ALA A 119 3.79 4.43 -0.15
N VAL A 120 4.59 3.37 -0.27
CA VAL A 120 4.33 2.27 -1.20
C VAL A 120 4.02 0.99 -0.45
N LYS A 121 3.22 0.08 -1.06
CA LYS A 121 2.95 -1.26 -0.52
C LYS A 121 3.49 -2.33 -1.46
N LEU A 122 4.10 -3.37 -0.90
CA LEU A 122 4.68 -4.52 -1.61
C LEU A 122 4.19 -5.82 -0.99
N GLU A 123 3.98 -6.82 -1.82
CA GLU A 123 3.60 -8.17 -1.42
C GLU A 123 4.81 -9.10 -1.37
N GLY A 124 4.94 -9.82 -0.25
CA GLY A 124 6.01 -10.78 -0.02
C GLY A 124 6.79 -10.54 1.27
N GLY A 125 7.57 -11.54 1.65
CA GLY A 125 8.39 -11.55 2.85
C GLY A 125 9.89 -11.50 2.54
N ASN A 126 10.61 -12.55 2.98
CA ASN A 126 12.06 -12.62 2.82
C ASN A 126 12.53 -12.54 1.34
N GLU A 127 11.72 -13.01 0.41
CA GLU A 127 12.00 -13.01 -1.03
C GLU A 127 12.14 -11.60 -1.64
N ILE A 128 11.49 -10.58 -1.03
CA ILE A 128 11.57 -9.18 -1.50
C ILE A 128 12.34 -8.27 -0.51
N LYS A 129 12.97 -8.85 0.50
CA LYS A 129 13.65 -8.12 1.59
C LYS A 129 14.62 -7.05 1.08
N ASP A 130 15.42 -7.37 0.06
CA ASP A 130 16.44 -6.45 -0.44
C ASP A 130 15.81 -5.30 -1.24
N SER A 131 14.71 -5.54 -1.94
CA SER A 131 13.90 -4.51 -2.57
C SER A 131 13.32 -3.56 -1.53
N VAL A 132 12.72 -4.09 -0.46
CA VAL A 132 12.17 -3.30 0.65
C VAL A 132 13.26 -2.45 1.31
N LYS A 133 14.40 -3.04 1.66
CA LYS A 133 15.54 -2.30 2.24
C LYS A 133 16.02 -1.18 1.34
N ARG A 134 16.09 -1.43 0.03
CA ARG A 134 16.56 -0.44 -0.94
C ARG A 134 15.63 0.76 -1.01
N ILE A 135 14.32 0.53 -0.94
CA ILE A 135 13.29 1.57 -0.93
C ILE A 135 13.35 2.39 0.37
N LEU A 136 13.37 1.70 1.52
CA LEU A 136 13.46 2.35 2.84
C LEU A 136 14.72 3.21 2.99
N ASN A 137 15.89 2.73 2.51
CA ASN A 137 17.14 3.48 2.55
C ASN A 137 17.11 4.75 1.67
N ALA A 138 16.19 4.85 0.73
CA ALA A 138 15.96 6.08 -0.04
C ALA A 138 14.98 7.05 0.63
N GLY A 139 14.49 6.72 1.84
CA GLY A 139 13.57 7.55 2.60
C GLY A 139 12.10 7.40 2.21
N ILE A 140 11.74 6.37 1.43
CA ILE A 140 10.35 6.09 1.04
C ILE A 140 9.74 5.12 2.05
N PRO A 141 8.63 5.48 2.73
CA PRO A 141 7.95 4.58 3.64
C PRO A 141 7.36 3.36 2.90
N VAL A 142 7.47 2.18 3.53
CA VAL A 142 7.00 0.92 2.96
C VAL A 142 6.00 0.26 3.90
N MET A 143 4.88 -0.18 3.33
CA MET A 143 3.94 -1.11 3.96
C MET A 143 4.16 -2.51 3.40
N GLY A 144 4.44 -3.49 4.25
CA GLY A 144 4.54 -4.90 3.85
C GLY A 144 3.16 -5.55 3.81
N HIS A 145 2.93 -6.43 2.82
CA HIS A 145 1.72 -7.25 2.71
C HIS A 145 2.08 -8.73 2.71
N LEU A 146 1.59 -9.45 3.70
CA LEU A 146 1.81 -10.88 3.91
C LEU A 146 0.48 -11.64 4.00
N GLY A 147 0.57 -12.96 3.90
CA GLY A 147 -0.59 -13.85 3.95
C GLY A 147 -1.13 -14.13 2.54
N LEU A 148 -2.40 -13.85 2.30
CA LEU A 148 -2.96 -13.94 0.96
C LEU A 148 -2.55 -12.72 0.14
N THR A 149 -1.60 -12.92 -0.76
CA THR A 149 -1.07 -11.89 -1.65
C THR A 149 -1.61 -12.11 -3.07
N PRO A 150 -2.55 -11.26 -3.55
CA PRO A 150 -3.20 -11.44 -4.85
C PRO A 150 -2.25 -11.52 -6.05
N GLN A 151 -1.10 -10.86 -5.99
CA GLN A 151 -0.07 -10.97 -7.03
C GLN A 151 0.52 -12.39 -7.15
N SER A 152 0.35 -13.24 -6.14
CA SER A 152 0.78 -14.64 -6.15
C SER A 152 -0.37 -15.62 -6.46
N ILE A 153 -1.48 -15.15 -7.04
CA ILE A 153 -2.70 -15.97 -7.21
C ILE A 153 -2.46 -17.25 -8.00
N TYR A 154 -1.65 -17.22 -9.04
CA TYR A 154 -1.35 -18.43 -9.83
C TYR A 154 -0.46 -19.42 -9.07
N LYS A 155 0.35 -18.97 -8.12
CA LYS A 155 1.10 -19.84 -7.22
C LYS A 155 0.18 -20.51 -6.21
N PHE A 156 -0.82 -19.78 -5.70
CA PHE A 156 -1.74 -20.28 -4.69
C PHE A 156 -2.91 -21.07 -5.28
N GLY A 157 -3.33 -20.74 -6.50
CA GLY A 157 -4.46 -21.35 -7.19
C GLY A 157 -5.84 -20.99 -6.62
N THR A 158 -5.91 -20.31 -5.47
CA THR A 158 -7.15 -19.92 -4.80
C THR A 158 -7.00 -18.64 -3.98
N TYR A 159 -8.12 -17.98 -3.67
CA TYR A 159 -8.20 -16.84 -2.73
C TYR A 159 -8.52 -17.29 -1.30
N THR A 160 -8.03 -18.46 -0.87
CA THR A 160 -8.27 -18.95 0.50
C THR A 160 -7.31 -18.34 1.51
N VAL A 161 -7.77 -18.24 2.74
CA VAL A 161 -6.93 -17.78 3.87
C VAL A 161 -5.68 -18.65 3.97
N ARG A 162 -4.52 -17.98 4.09
CA ARG A 162 -3.20 -18.61 4.19
C ARG A 162 -2.78 -18.85 5.64
N ALA A 163 -1.63 -19.52 5.79
CA ALA A 163 -1.03 -19.79 7.09
C ALA A 163 -1.90 -20.61 8.06
N LYS A 164 -2.68 -21.56 7.51
CA LYS A 164 -3.44 -22.54 8.30
C LYS A 164 -2.54 -23.65 8.84
N GLU A 165 -1.54 -24.04 8.07
CA GLU A 165 -0.56 -25.05 8.46
C GLU A 165 0.56 -24.43 9.29
N GLU A 166 1.11 -25.21 10.23
CA GLU A 166 2.08 -24.73 11.23
C GLU A 166 3.35 -24.16 10.57
N GLU A 167 3.88 -24.82 9.55
CA GLU A 167 5.07 -24.37 8.81
C GLU A 167 4.83 -23.03 8.10
N GLU A 168 3.70 -22.89 7.41
CA GLU A 168 3.35 -21.63 6.74
C GLU A 168 3.10 -20.51 7.75
N ALA A 169 2.46 -20.80 8.87
CA ALA A 169 2.25 -19.84 9.96
C ALA A 169 3.57 -19.39 10.60
N ALA A 170 4.51 -20.31 10.81
CA ALA A 170 5.83 -19.98 11.32
C ALA A 170 6.61 -19.09 10.33
N LYS A 171 6.56 -19.41 9.03
CA LYS A 171 7.15 -18.55 7.98
C LYS A 171 6.53 -17.16 7.98
N LEU A 172 5.20 -17.07 8.02
CA LEU A 172 4.48 -15.78 8.03
C LEU A 172 4.91 -14.90 9.21
N LYS A 173 4.99 -15.46 10.42
CA LYS A 173 5.46 -14.75 11.62
C LYS A 173 6.90 -14.28 11.47
N LYS A 174 7.79 -15.13 10.96
CA LYS A 174 9.20 -14.80 10.71
C LYS A 174 9.34 -13.65 9.72
N ASP A 175 8.57 -13.69 8.63
CA ASP A 175 8.59 -12.65 7.60
C ASP A 175 8.03 -11.33 8.15
N ALA A 176 6.96 -11.34 8.96
CA ALA A 176 6.40 -10.15 9.59
C ALA A 176 7.42 -9.48 10.53
N LEU A 177 8.06 -10.24 11.41
CA LEU A 177 9.09 -9.74 12.32
C LEU A 177 10.32 -9.20 11.56
N MET A 178 10.68 -9.84 10.45
CA MET A 178 11.77 -9.36 9.61
C MET A 178 11.42 -8.03 8.95
N LEU A 179 10.21 -7.88 8.38
CA LEU A 179 9.75 -6.63 7.77
C LEU A 179 9.69 -5.50 8.80
N GLU A 180 9.14 -5.74 9.98
CA GLU A 180 9.14 -4.77 11.09
C GLU A 180 10.56 -4.34 11.46
N LYS A 181 11.48 -5.31 11.63
CA LYS A 181 12.89 -5.04 12.01
C LYS A 181 13.64 -4.20 10.99
N ILE A 182 13.32 -4.31 9.69
CA ILE A 182 13.97 -3.50 8.64
C ILE A 182 13.32 -2.16 8.41
N GLY A 183 12.17 -1.87 9.05
CA GLY A 183 11.56 -0.53 9.09
C GLY A 183 10.24 -0.38 8.32
N CYS A 184 9.55 -1.47 8.00
CA CYS A 184 8.18 -1.42 7.46
C CYS A 184 7.17 -0.95 8.52
#